data_459e6e956e069426219bcebb70205a6d
#
_entry.id   459e6e956e069426219bcebb70205a6d
#
_cell.length_a   1.000
_cell.length_b   1.000
_cell.length_c   1.000
_cell.angle_alpha   90.00
_cell.angle_beta   90.00
_cell.angle_gamma   90.00
#
_symmetry.space_group_name_H-M   'P 1'
#
loop_
_entity.id
_entity.type
_entity.pdbx_description
1 polymer ?
#
loop_
_entity_poly.entity_id
_entity_poly.type
_entity_poly.pdbx_seq_one_letter_code
_entity_poly.pdbx_strand_id
1 'polypeptide(L)'
;PKYYGRFNQGVVTLNLVDVALSSGKEMDKFWKIFDERLDLCYRALMCRHERLKGTLSDAAPILWQYGALARLPKGEPIDKLLYNGYSTISLGYAGLYECVKYMTGKSHTDPSATPFALDVMRYLNAACAKWRAETHIDFSLYGTPLESTTYKFAKCLQKRFGIVPGVTDKSYITNSYHIHVTEKINAFDKLAFESQFQALSPGGAISYVEVPDMQNNIDAVLEVMKFIYDNIMYAELNTKSDYCQVCGYDGEIEVLEDADGKLVWTCPNCGNTDQSKMNVARRTCGY
;
A
#
# COMPACT_ATOMS: atom_id res chain seq x y z
N PRO A 1 11.70 -11.10 17.28
CA PRO A 1 10.65 -10.09 17.17
C PRO A 1 9.59 -10.29 18.24
N LYS A 2 9.03 -9.19 18.74
CA LYS A 2 7.95 -9.24 19.71
C LYS A 2 6.62 -9.24 18.95
N TYR A 3 5.73 -10.16 19.27
CA TYR A 3 4.46 -10.32 18.54
C TYR A 3 3.29 -9.53 19.15
N TYR A 4 3.41 -9.03 20.36
CA TYR A 4 2.40 -8.25 21.07
C TYR A 4 3.02 -7.04 21.77
N GLY A 5 2.21 -6.01 22.01
CA GLY A 5 2.66 -4.77 22.64
C GLY A 5 3.71 -4.03 21.80
N ARG A 6 3.77 -4.29 20.49
CA ARG A 6 4.66 -3.64 19.54
C ARG A 6 3.93 -2.47 18.86
N PHE A 7 4.66 -1.44 18.52
CA PHE A 7 4.13 -0.29 17.80
C PHE A 7 5.08 0.16 16.69
N ASN A 8 4.58 1.02 15.79
CA ASN A 8 5.36 1.63 14.73
C ASN A 8 5.68 3.08 15.10
N GLN A 9 6.95 3.46 15.03
CA GLN A 9 7.44 4.82 15.32
C GLN A 9 7.09 5.82 14.22
N GLY A 10 6.75 5.35 13.03
CA GLY A 10 6.35 6.15 11.90
C GLY A 10 6.77 5.56 10.57
N VAL A 11 6.22 6.13 9.50
CA VAL A 11 6.46 5.72 8.12
C VAL A 11 6.96 6.89 7.30
N VAL A 12 7.93 6.65 6.42
CA VAL A 12 8.31 7.55 5.33
C VAL A 12 8.22 6.76 4.04
N THR A 13 7.48 7.27 3.06
CA THR A 13 7.18 6.54 1.83
C THR A 13 8.00 7.07 0.67
N LEU A 14 8.77 6.19 0.04
CA LEU A 14 9.51 6.45 -1.18
C LEU A 14 8.58 6.40 -2.39
N ASN A 15 8.62 7.44 -3.22
CA ASN A 15 7.97 7.46 -4.52
C ASN A 15 8.90 6.83 -5.58
N LEU A 16 8.65 5.57 -5.92
CA LEU A 16 9.46 4.83 -6.91
C LEU A 16 9.35 5.43 -8.31
N VAL A 17 8.21 6.05 -8.62
CA VAL A 17 7.97 6.68 -9.94
C VAL A 17 8.87 7.91 -10.12
N ASP A 18 9.10 8.69 -9.05
CA ASP A 18 10.05 9.82 -9.09
C ASP A 18 11.47 9.36 -9.40
N VAL A 19 11.90 8.25 -8.81
CA VAL A 19 13.22 7.65 -9.08
C VAL A 19 13.33 7.25 -10.55
N ALA A 20 12.34 6.52 -11.05
CA ALA A 20 12.30 6.04 -12.43
C ALA A 20 12.32 7.21 -13.43
N LEU A 21 11.42 8.17 -13.29
CA LEU A 21 11.33 9.33 -14.18
C LEU A 21 12.61 10.19 -14.15
N SER A 22 13.20 10.37 -12.97
CA SER A 22 14.44 11.13 -12.81
C SER A 22 15.65 10.45 -13.46
N SER A 23 15.63 9.13 -13.63
CA SER A 23 16.69 8.37 -14.28
C SER A 23 16.72 8.53 -15.81
N GLY A 24 15.57 8.87 -16.43
CA GLY A 24 15.44 8.94 -17.88
C GLY A 24 15.59 7.56 -18.56
N LYS A 25 15.27 6.47 -17.86
CA LYS A 25 15.42 5.04 -18.27
C LYS A 25 16.86 4.52 -18.27
N GLU A 26 17.81 5.30 -17.79
CA GLU A 26 19.19 4.84 -17.63
C GLU A 26 19.34 4.02 -16.34
N MET A 27 19.66 2.74 -16.43
CA MET A 27 19.65 1.81 -15.30
C MET A 27 20.68 2.19 -14.21
N ASP A 28 21.91 2.56 -14.59
CA ASP A 28 22.93 2.97 -13.61
C ASP A 28 22.52 4.25 -12.88
N LYS A 29 21.92 5.20 -13.60
CA LYS A 29 21.39 6.42 -13.04
C LYS A 29 20.18 6.16 -12.14
N PHE A 30 19.35 5.18 -12.47
CA PHE A 30 18.23 4.74 -11.65
C PHE A 30 18.72 4.34 -10.26
N TRP A 31 19.68 3.43 -10.16
CA TRP A 31 20.20 2.95 -8.88
C TRP A 31 20.92 4.06 -8.09
N LYS A 32 21.65 4.93 -8.77
CA LYS A 32 22.28 6.09 -8.11
C LYS A 32 21.25 7.04 -7.49
N ILE A 33 20.19 7.39 -8.23
CA ILE A 33 19.10 8.23 -7.71
C ILE A 33 18.34 7.49 -6.61
N PHE A 34 18.17 6.18 -6.75
CA PHE A 34 17.55 5.34 -5.74
C PHE A 34 18.28 5.46 -4.39
N ASP A 35 19.60 5.36 -4.39
CA ASP A 35 20.43 5.54 -3.19
C ASP A 35 20.29 6.94 -2.58
N GLU A 36 20.29 7.98 -3.40
CA GLU A 36 20.08 9.34 -2.94
C GLU A 36 18.71 9.51 -2.25
N ARG A 37 17.67 8.90 -2.79
CA ARG A 37 16.31 8.94 -2.22
C ARG A 37 16.20 8.08 -0.95
N LEU A 38 16.89 6.94 -0.92
CA LEU A 38 16.97 6.10 0.28
C LEU A 38 17.64 6.83 1.44
N ASP A 39 18.77 7.55 1.17
CA ASP A 39 19.41 8.38 2.20
C ASP A 39 18.45 9.43 2.77
N LEU A 40 17.69 10.11 1.91
CA LEU A 40 16.67 11.07 2.36
C LEU A 40 15.60 10.40 3.22
N CYS A 41 15.12 9.21 2.84
CA CYS A 41 14.15 8.45 3.63
C CYS A 41 14.73 8.03 4.99
N TYR A 42 15.97 7.55 5.01
CA TYR A 42 16.68 7.21 6.25
C TYR A 42 16.75 8.40 7.20
N ARG A 43 17.24 9.54 6.70
CA ARG A 43 17.34 10.77 7.50
C ARG A 43 15.98 11.23 8.04
N ALA A 44 14.94 11.16 7.22
CA ALA A 44 13.59 11.51 7.64
C ALA A 44 13.04 10.53 8.71
N LEU A 45 13.31 9.24 8.56
CA LEU A 45 12.94 8.23 9.56
C LEU A 45 13.72 8.46 10.88
N MET A 46 15.02 8.75 10.80
CA MET A 46 15.81 9.09 11.97
C MET A 46 15.31 10.35 12.68
N CYS A 47 14.91 11.39 11.95
CA CYS A 47 14.26 12.56 12.56
C CYS A 47 12.99 12.19 13.34
N ARG A 48 12.18 11.25 12.83
CA ARG A 48 11.00 10.75 13.55
C ARG A 48 11.38 10.00 14.82
N HIS A 49 12.37 9.12 14.71
CA HIS A 49 12.90 8.37 15.85
C HIS A 49 13.42 9.29 16.95
N GLU A 50 14.29 10.24 16.59
CA GLU A 50 14.87 11.20 17.54
C GLU A 50 13.78 12.06 18.22
N ARG A 51 12.70 12.39 17.50
CA ARG A 51 11.58 13.13 18.06
C ARG A 51 10.81 12.37 19.15
N LEU A 52 10.87 11.04 19.17
CA LEU A 52 10.23 10.21 20.19
C LEU A 52 11.07 10.03 21.44
N LYS A 53 12.37 10.22 21.38
CA LYS A 53 13.25 10.12 22.54
C LYS A 53 12.88 11.10 23.61
N GLY A 54 12.95 10.66 24.85
CA GLY A 54 12.59 11.46 26.02
C GLY A 54 11.08 11.67 26.21
N THR A 55 10.24 11.09 25.33
CA THR A 55 8.78 11.12 25.54
C THR A 55 8.44 10.37 26.82
N LEU A 56 7.73 11.02 27.75
CA LEU A 56 7.32 10.41 28.99
C LEU A 56 6.09 9.54 28.81
N SER A 57 5.97 8.49 29.60
CA SER A 57 4.82 7.58 29.61
C SER A 57 3.49 8.29 29.84
N ASP A 58 3.53 9.48 30.43
CA ASP A 58 2.37 10.36 30.66
C ASP A 58 1.78 10.94 29.37
N ALA A 59 2.53 10.97 28.25
CA ALA A 59 2.04 11.49 26.99
C ALA A 59 0.85 10.68 26.43
N ALA A 60 0.83 9.38 26.70
CA ALA A 60 -0.27 8.48 26.33
C ALA A 60 -0.39 7.34 27.36
N PRO A 61 -0.98 7.57 28.53
CA PRO A 61 -0.98 6.60 29.63
C PRO A 61 -1.60 5.25 29.28
N ILE A 62 -2.66 5.24 28.47
CA ILE A 62 -3.31 4.00 28.02
C ILE A 62 -2.31 3.11 27.26
N LEU A 63 -1.48 3.71 26.42
CA LEU A 63 -0.49 2.99 25.63
C LEU A 63 0.69 2.53 26.51
N TRP A 64 1.23 3.42 27.31
CA TRP A 64 2.53 3.23 27.95
C TRP A 64 2.47 2.73 29.39
N GLN A 65 1.43 3.08 30.15
CA GLN A 65 1.30 2.76 31.59
C GLN A 65 0.33 1.61 31.84
N TYR A 66 -0.81 1.59 31.15
CA TYR A 66 -1.93 0.67 31.46
C TYR A 66 -1.97 -0.60 30.62
N GLY A 67 -0.97 -0.84 29.78
CA GLY A 67 -0.71 -2.14 29.21
C GLY A 67 -1.21 -2.36 27.78
N ALA A 68 -1.71 -1.33 27.07
CA ALA A 68 -2.01 -1.51 25.65
C ALA A 68 -0.75 -1.86 24.84
N LEU A 69 0.36 -1.18 25.11
CA LEU A 69 1.67 -1.48 24.53
C LEU A 69 2.72 -1.84 25.57
N ALA A 70 2.72 -1.14 26.72
CA ALA A 70 3.69 -1.34 27.79
C ALA A 70 3.05 -1.11 29.16
N ARG A 71 3.80 -1.39 30.23
CA ARG A 71 3.43 -1.10 31.62
C ARG A 71 4.59 -0.35 32.30
N LEU A 72 4.84 0.88 31.80
CA LEU A 72 5.86 1.75 32.35
C LEU A 72 5.32 2.48 33.59
N PRO A 73 6.14 2.75 34.60
CA PRO A 73 5.83 3.69 35.65
C PRO A 73 5.47 5.08 35.08
N LYS A 74 4.69 5.83 35.84
CA LYS A 74 4.40 7.22 35.53
C LYS A 74 5.70 8.05 35.47
N GLY A 75 5.85 8.89 34.45
CA GLY A 75 7.03 9.75 34.28
C GLY A 75 8.26 9.04 33.72
N GLU A 76 8.19 7.74 33.40
CA GLU A 76 9.30 7.02 32.80
C GLU A 76 9.38 7.31 31.29
N PRO A 77 10.59 7.61 30.73
CA PRO A 77 10.77 7.75 29.28
C PRO A 77 10.51 6.44 28.53
N ILE A 78 9.94 6.53 27.32
CA ILE A 78 9.65 5.37 26.47
C ILE A 78 10.88 4.87 25.70
N ASP A 79 12.04 5.45 25.88
CA ASP A 79 13.25 5.24 25.06
C ASP A 79 13.64 3.76 24.92
N LYS A 80 13.52 2.98 25.99
CA LYS A 80 13.79 1.54 25.95
C LYS A 80 12.88 0.74 25.01
N LEU A 81 11.74 1.31 24.61
CA LEU A 81 10.78 0.70 23.72
C LEU A 81 11.06 1.04 22.25
N LEU A 82 12.02 1.91 21.96
CA LEU A 82 12.34 2.37 20.61
C LEU A 82 13.36 1.46 19.89
N TYR A 83 13.92 0.47 20.58
CA TYR A 83 15.02 -0.38 20.10
C TYR A 83 14.75 -1.88 20.31
N ASN A 84 15.60 -2.70 19.70
CA ASN A 84 15.74 -4.14 19.98
C ASN A 84 14.44 -4.94 19.81
N GLY A 85 13.69 -4.67 18.76
CA GLY A 85 12.49 -5.44 18.39
C GLY A 85 11.22 -5.07 19.14
N TYR A 86 11.26 -4.06 20.00
CA TYR A 86 10.05 -3.61 20.70
C TYR A 86 9.12 -2.80 19.81
N SER A 87 9.69 -1.97 18.97
CA SER A 87 8.97 -1.17 17.97
C SER A 87 9.64 -1.26 16.61
N THR A 88 8.91 -0.92 15.59
CA THR A 88 9.44 -0.80 14.22
C THR A 88 9.40 0.63 13.75
N ILE A 89 10.24 0.97 12.77
CA ILE A 89 10.13 2.16 11.96
C ILE A 89 10.10 1.74 10.50
N SER A 90 9.20 2.29 9.70
CA SER A 90 8.88 1.71 8.42
C SER A 90 9.31 2.57 7.24
N LEU A 91 10.06 1.94 6.33
CA LEU A 91 10.25 2.45 4.98
C LEU A 91 9.07 2.00 4.13
N GLY A 92 8.20 2.94 3.74
CA GLY A 92 7.12 2.70 2.80
C GLY A 92 7.57 2.89 1.35
N TYR A 93 6.83 2.36 0.41
CA TYR A 93 7.05 2.57 -1.03
C TYR A 93 5.72 2.62 -1.78
N ALA A 94 5.72 3.29 -2.93
CA ALA A 94 4.55 3.43 -3.80
C ALA A 94 4.95 3.50 -5.27
N GLY A 95 4.06 3.08 -6.15
CA GLY A 95 4.23 3.20 -7.59
C GLY A 95 5.20 2.19 -8.19
N LEU A 96 5.26 0.97 -7.66
CA LEU A 96 6.10 -0.09 -8.23
C LEU A 96 5.69 -0.41 -9.67
N TYR A 97 4.38 -0.48 -9.95
CA TYR A 97 3.86 -0.70 -11.30
C TYR A 97 4.37 0.37 -12.28
N GLU A 98 4.15 1.64 -11.98
CA GLU A 98 4.53 2.75 -12.86
C GLU A 98 6.06 2.86 -13.00
N CYS A 99 6.80 2.58 -11.93
CA CYS A 99 8.26 2.52 -11.95
C CYS A 99 8.76 1.47 -12.96
N VAL A 100 8.28 0.24 -12.84
CA VAL A 100 8.65 -0.86 -13.73
C VAL A 100 8.20 -0.57 -15.16
N LYS A 101 6.98 -0.08 -15.33
CA LYS A 101 6.44 0.27 -16.65
C LYS A 101 7.25 1.36 -17.36
N TYR A 102 7.68 2.38 -16.63
CA TYR A 102 8.55 3.40 -17.21
C TYR A 102 9.91 2.85 -17.61
N MET A 103 10.55 2.07 -16.75
CA MET A 103 11.89 1.55 -17.00
C MET A 103 11.93 0.47 -18.07
N THR A 104 10.93 -0.41 -18.13
CA THR A 104 10.94 -1.61 -19.01
C THR A 104 9.97 -1.51 -20.18
N GLY A 105 9.01 -0.59 -20.15
CA GLY A 105 7.91 -0.49 -21.10
C GLY A 105 6.76 -1.48 -20.83
N LYS A 106 6.87 -2.32 -19.80
CA LYS A 106 5.92 -3.39 -19.49
C LYS A 106 5.39 -3.29 -18.06
N SER A 107 4.23 -3.93 -17.81
CA SER A 107 3.74 -4.12 -16.44
C SER A 107 4.72 -4.97 -15.63
N HIS A 108 4.73 -4.77 -14.31
CA HIS A 108 5.49 -5.63 -13.40
C HIS A 108 4.93 -7.08 -13.33
N THR A 109 3.72 -7.31 -13.86
CA THR A 109 3.13 -8.65 -14.03
C THR A 109 3.69 -9.39 -15.24
N ASP A 110 4.31 -8.69 -16.20
CA ASP A 110 4.97 -9.34 -17.33
C ASP A 110 6.19 -10.16 -16.85
N PRO A 111 6.29 -11.47 -17.20
CA PRO A 111 7.38 -12.32 -16.73
C PRO A 111 8.79 -11.79 -17.02
N SER A 112 8.96 -10.98 -18.04
CA SER A 112 10.26 -10.35 -18.36
C SER A 112 10.57 -9.11 -17.53
N ALA A 113 9.56 -8.48 -16.90
CA ALA A 113 9.70 -7.29 -16.08
C ALA A 113 9.62 -7.59 -14.56
N THR A 114 8.97 -8.69 -14.17
CA THR A 114 8.86 -9.13 -12.77
C THR A 114 10.22 -9.22 -12.06
N PRO A 115 11.30 -9.74 -12.66
CA PRO A 115 12.61 -9.78 -12.00
C PRO A 115 13.09 -8.40 -11.54
N PHE A 116 12.95 -7.37 -12.38
CA PHE A 116 13.32 -5.99 -12.00
C PHE A 116 12.48 -5.47 -10.84
N ALA A 117 11.17 -5.75 -10.83
CA ALA A 117 10.30 -5.39 -9.70
C ALA A 117 10.77 -6.04 -8.38
N LEU A 118 11.12 -7.32 -8.42
CA LEU A 118 11.63 -8.05 -7.27
C LEU A 118 13.00 -7.53 -6.81
N ASP A 119 13.86 -7.14 -7.74
CA ASP A 119 15.17 -6.56 -7.41
C ASP A 119 15.03 -5.21 -6.70
N VAL A 120 14.09 -4.36 -7.14
CA VAL A 120 13.73 -3.12 -6.41
C VAL A 120 13.33 -3.43 -4.97
N MET A 121 12.48 -4.44 -4.76
CA MET A 121 12.04 -4.84 -3.42
C MET A 121 13.17 -5.39 -2.56
N ARG A 122 14.04 -6.22 -3.13
CA ARG A 122 15.22 -6.76 -2.44
C ARG A 122 16.18 -5.65 -2.03
N TYR A 123 16.36 -4.67 -2.91
CA TYR A 123 17.21 -3.51 -2.64
C TYR A 123 16.70 -2.67 -1.44
N LEU A 124 15.38 -2.43 -1.40
CA LEU A 124 14.72 -1.76 -0.27
C LEU A 124 14.90 -2.54 1.04
N ASN A 125 14.74 -3.86 1.01
CA ASN A 125 14.95 -4.71 2.17
C ASN A 125 16.40 -4.71 2.64
N ALA A 126 17.36 -4.74 1.72
CA ALA A 126 18.79 -4.68 2.04
C ALA A 126 19.15 -3.36 2.75
N ALA A 127 18.58 -2.23 2.32
CA ALA A 127 18.73 -0.95 2.98
C ALA A 127 18.18 -0.98 4.42
N CYS A 128 16.98 -1.51 4.63
CA CYS A 128 16.39 -1.67 5.96
C CYS A 128 17.27 -2.57 6.86
N ALA A 129 17.78 -3.68 6.33
CA ALA A 129 18.65 -4.59 7.07
C ALA A 129 19.97 -3.92 7.48
N LYS A 130 20.58 -3.15 6.58
CA LYS A 130 21.78 -2.34 6.85
C LYS A 130 21.53 -1.35 7.99
N TRP A 131 20.49 -0.53 7.87
CA TRP A 131 20.16 0.48 8.89
C TRP A 131 19.88 -0.14 10.25
N ARG A 132 19.18 -1.28 10.28
CA ARG A 132 18.95 -2.03 11.53
C ARG A 132 20.23 -2.52 12.17
N ALA A 133 21.17 -3.03 11.38
CA ALA A 133 22.46 -3.49 11.89
C ALA A 133 23.30 -2.36 12.48
N GLU A 134 23.24 -1.17 11.87
CA GLU A 134 24.01 0.01 12.29
C GLU A 134 23.41 0.72 13.52
N THR A 135 22.09 0.69 13.69
CA THR A 135 21.39 1.54 14.68
C THR A 135 20.70 0.78 15.80
N HIS A 136 20.51 -0.54 15.65
CA HIS A 136 19.67 -1.38 16.53
C HIS A 136 18.20 -0.95 16.59
N ILE A 137 17.75 -0.15 15.62
CA ILE A 137 16.34 0.22 15.40
C ILE A 137 15.77 -0.73 14.36
N ASP A 138 14.57 -1.25 14.58
CA ASP A 138 13.95 -2.21 13.68
C ASP A 138 13.32 -1.54 12.46
N PHE A 139 14.16 -1.16 11.51
CA PHE A 139 13.71 -0.75 10.19
C PHE A 139 13.07 -1.92 9.46
N SER A 140 11.93 -1.69 8.83
CA SER A 140 11.29 -2.71 8.02
C SER A 140 10.61 -2.11 6.80
N LEU A 141 10.60 -2.87 5.71
CA LEU A 141 9.92 -2.48 4.49
C LEU A 141 8.42 -2.70 4.66
N TYR A 142 7.63 -1.69 4.32
CA TYR A 142 6.20 -1.64 4.50
C TYR A 142 5.48 -1.33 3.19
N GLY A 143 4.65 -2.25 2.73
CA GLY A 143 3.73 -2.03 1.63
C GLY A 143 2.62 -1.08 2.08
N THR A 144 2.94 0.20 2.12
CA THR A 144 2.13 1.26 2.73
C THR A 144 0.78 1.36 2.06
N PRO A 145 -0.33 1.21 2.77
CA PRO A 145 -1.61 1.70 2.29
C PRO A 145 -1.53 3.22 2.20
N LEU A 146 -1.79 3.73 1.01
CA LEU A 146 -1.69 5.14 0.70
C LEU A 146 -3.06 5.66 0.28
N GLU A 147 -3.65 6.49 1.08
CA GLU A 147 -4.92 7.16 0.77
C GLU A 147 -4.69 8.36 -0.15
N SER A 148 -4.75 9.56 0.37
CA SER A 148 -4.54 10.80 -0.39
C SER A 148 -3.11 10.96 -0.95
N THR A 149 -2.14 10.22 -0.45
CA THR A 149 -0.74 10.33 -0.86
C THR A 149 -0.51 9.88 -2.30
N THR A 150 -1.26 8.88 -2.80
CA THR A 150 -1.19 8.44 -4.20
C THR A 150 -1.57 9.57 -5.16
N TYR A 151 -2.63 10.31 -4.83
CA TYR A 151 -3.04 11.50 -5.57
C TYR A 151 -1.98 12.61 -5.49
N LYS A 152 -1.50 12.91 -4.28
CA LYS A 152 -0.46 13.94 -4.08
C LYS A 152 0.80 13.62 -4.88
N PHE A 153 1.25 12.38 -4.86
CA PHE A 153 2.39 11.93 -5.65
C PHE A 153 2.16 12.10 -7.14
N ALA A 154 1.01 11.67 -7.65
CA ALA A 154 0.64 11.84 -9.05
C ALA A 154 0.69 13.33 -9.48
N LYS A 155 0.10 14.23 -8.69
CA LYS A 155 0.12 15.67 -8.98
C LYS A 155 1.53 16.25 -8.95
N CYS A 156 2.37 15.84 -8.00
CA CYS A 156 3.76 16.28 -7.96
C CYS A 156 4.56 15.79 -9.17
N LEU A 157 4.35 14.53 -9.58
CA LEU A 157 4.98 13.95 -10.76
C LEU A 157 4.55 14.66 -12.04
N GLN A 158 3.26 14.91 -12.21
CA GLN A 158 2.71 15.68 -13.35
C GLN A 158 3.31 17.08 -13.44
N LYS A 159 3.42 17.77 -12.29
CA LYS A 159 4.03 19.10 -12.24
C LYS A 159 5.51 19.10 -12.63
N ARG A 160 6.24 18.05 -12.24
CA ARG A 160 7.69 17.94 -12.44
C ARG A 160 8.09 17.39 -13.79
N PHE A 161 7.36 16.39 -14.29
CA PHE A 161 7.77 15.62 -15.47
C PHE A 161 6.74 15.71 -16.61
N GLY A 162 5.59 16.37 -16.39
CA GLY A 162 4.49 16.38 -17.36
C GLY A 162 3.69 15.08 -17.37
N ILE A 163 2.91 14.92 -18.42
CA ILE A 163 2.09 13.73 -18.65
C ILE A 163 2.91 12.70 -19.44
N VAL A 164 3.18 11.57 -18.80
CA VAL A 164 3.82 10.41 -19.41
C VAL A 164 2.78 9.30 -19.53
N PRO A 165 2.37 8.90 -20.75
CA PRO A 165 1.31 7.91 -20.95
C PRO A 165 1.58 6.59 -20.21
N GLY A 166 0.58 6.11 -19.49
CA GLY A 166 0.63 4.89 -18.69
C GLY A 166 1.48 4.98 -17.42
N VAL A 167 1.99 6.18 -17.07
CA VAL A 167 2.83 6.41 -15.88
C VAL A 167 2.31 7.57 -15.04
N THR A 168 2.11 8.76 -15.63
CA THR A 168 1.63 9.95 -14.91
C THR A 168 0.32 10.50 -15.46
N ASP A 169 -0.33 9.80 -16.36
CA ASP A 169 -1.57 10.19 -17.03
C ASP A 169 -2.83 10.02 -16.16
N LYS A 170 -2.69 9.40 -15.00
CA LYS A 170 -3.77 9.24 -14.00
C LYS A 170 -3.64 10.27 -12.87
N SER A 171 -4.73 10.50 -12.15
CA SER A 171 -4.72 11.33 -10.93
C SER A 171 -4.21 10.62 -9.69
N TYR A 172 -3.69 9.41 -9.83
CA TYR A 172 -3.11 8.58 -8.77
C TYR A 172 -1.90 7.80 -9.32
N ILE A 173 -1.11 7.25 -8.42
CA ILE A 173 -0.14 6.16 -8.71
C ILE A 173 -0.58 4.91 -7.99
N THR A 174 -0.17 3.75 -8.47
CA THR A 174 -0.53 2.46 -7.86
C THR A 174 0.06 2.36 -6.46
N ASN A 175 -0.75 1.89 -5.54
CA ASN A 175 -0.34 1.68 -4.16
C ASN A 175 0.66 0.53 -4.07
N SER A 176 1.76 0.74 -3.34
CA SER A 176 2.81 -0.26 -3.07
C SER A 176 3.15 -1.16 -4.29
N TYR A 177 2.93 -2.47 -4.16
CA TYR A 177 3.22 -3.52 -5.16
C TYR A 177 1.99 -3.98 -5.95
N HIS A 178 0.82 -3.41 -5.68
CA HIS A 178 -0.44 -3.93 -6.25
C HIS A 178 -0.44 -3.96 -7.77
N ILE A 179 -1.16 -4.94 -8.29
CA ILE A 179 -1.48 -5.01 -9.71
C ILE A 179 -2.35 -3.81 -10.08
N HIS A 180 -2.03 -3.17 -11.20
CA HIS A 180 -2.77 -1.99 -11.64
C HIS A 180 -4.23 -2.33 -11.93
N VAL A 181 -5.15 -1.47 -11.49
CA VAL A 181 -6.61 -1.72 -11.52
C VAL A 181 -7.19 -1.96 -12.91
N THR A 182 -6.48 -1.57 -13.98
CA THR A 182 -6.90 -1.83 -15.35
C THR A 182 -6.51 -3.22 -15.88
N GLU A 183 -5.69 -3.96 -15.14
CA GLU A 183 -5.29 -5.31 -15.55
C GLU A 183 -6.41 -6.30 -15.21
N LYS A 184 -6.83 -7.06 -16.23
CA LYS A 184 -7.83 -8.12 -16.05
C LYS A 184 -7.12 -9.39 -15.56
N ILE A 185 -7.28 -9.68 -14.28
CA ILE A 185 -6.68 -10.83 -13.62
C ILE A 185 -7.72 -11.44 -12.66
N ASN A 186 -7.76 -12.75 -12.53
CA ASN A 186 -8.62 -13.39 -11.55
C ASN A 186 -8.01 -13.31 -10.14
N ALA A 187 -8.83 -13.58 -9.11
CA ALA A 187 -8.44 -13.45 -7.72
C ALA A 187 -7.23 -14.32 -7.33
N PHE A 188 -7.20 -15.57 -7.79
CA PHE A 188 -6.13 -16.51 -7.46
C PHE A 188 -4.80 -16.12 -8.09
N ASP A 189 -4.80 -15.77 -9.37
CA ASP A 189 -3.58 -15.33 -10.06
C ASP A 189 -3.07 -14.00 -9.47
N LYS A 190 -3.99 -13.09 -9.11
CA LYS A 190 -3.63 -11.84 -8.41
C LYS A 190 -2.94 -12.13 -7.08
N LEU A 191 -3.54 -12.96 -6.23
CA LEU A 191 -2.99 -13.32 -4.94
C LEU A 191 -1.66 -14.06 -5.08
N ALA A 192 -1.56 -15.00 -6.04
CA ALA A 192 -0.32 -15.72 -6.33
C ALA A 192 0.80 -14.76 -6.75
N PHE A 193 0.51 -13.80 -7.61
CA PHE A 193 1.48 -12.80 -8.03
C PHE A 193 1.91 -11.89 -6.86
N GLU A 194 0.96 -11.36 -6.10
CA GLU A 194 1.21 -10.42 -5.02
C GLU A 194 1.90 -11.08 -3.80
N SER A 195 1.75 -12.39 -3.60
CA SER A 195 2.36 -13.13 -2.48
C SER A 195 3.88 -12.95 -2.39
N GLN A 196 4.58 -12.95 -3.52
CA GLN A 196 6.04 -12.77 -3.57
C GLN A 196 6.48 -11.38 -3.10
N PHE A 197 5.65 -10.35 -3.28
CA PHE A 197 5.90 -8.99 -2.82
C PHE A 197 5.54 -8.81 -1.35
N GLN A 198 4.49 -9.47 -0.87
CA GLN A 198 4.16 -9.50 0.55
C GLN A 198 5.30 -10.10 1.37
N ALA A 199 5.86 -11.22 0.92
CA ALA A 199 7.01 -11.86 1.57
C ALA A 199 8.23 -10.91 1.67
N LEU A 200 8.37 -9.98 0.73
CA LEU A 200 9.40 -8.95 0.71
C LEU A 200 9.01 -7.66 1.46
N SER A 201 7.84 -7.60 2.08
CA SER A 201 7.35 -6.45 2.85
C SER A 201 7.08 -6.83 4.33
N PRO A 202 8.14 -7.22 5.09
CA PRO A 202 7.99 -7.77 6.44
C PRO A 202 7.46 -6.76 7.47
N GLY A 203 7.44 -5.47 7.15
CA GLY A 203 6.87 -4.42 7.97
C GLY A 203 5.34 -4.40 7.96
N GLY A 204 4.75 -5.10 7.02
CA GLY A 204 3.31 -5.19 6.78
C GLY A 204 2.97 -4.91 5.32
N ALA A 205 2.00 -5.62 4.81
CA ALA A 205 1.42 -5.45 3.49
C ALA A 205 0.04 -6.10 3.47
N ILE A 206 -0.84 -5.61 2.63
CA ILE A 206 -2.19 -6.17 2.48
C ILE A 206 -2.50 -6.32 0.99
N SER A 207 -3.13 -7.42 0.62
CA SER A 207 -3.67 -7.62 -0.72
C SER A 207 -5.20 -7.52 -0.69
N TYR A 208 -5.76 -6.81 -1.65
CA TYR A 208 -7.21 -6.63 -1.78
C TYR A 208 -7.74 -7.49 -2.90
N VAL A 209 -8.81 -8.22 -2.64
CA VAL A 209 -9.52 -9.00 -3.64
C VAL A 209 -10.98 -8.58 -3.66
N GLU A 210 -11.45 -8.16 -4.81
CA GLU A 210 -12.87 -7.94 -5.04
C GLU A 210 -13.50 -9.27 -5.48
N VAL A 211 -14.52 -9.68 -4.76
CA VAL A 211 -15.29 -10.89 -5.05
C VAL A 211 -16.76 -10.51 -5.25
N PRO A 212 -17.50 -11.24 -6.10
CA PRO A 212 -18.95 -11.06 -6.20
C PRO A 212 -19.63 -11.43 -4.88
N ASP A 213 -20.94 -11.19 -4.78
CA ASP A 213 -21.71 -11.72 -3.67
C ASP A 213 -21.63 -13.25 -3.66
N MET A 214 -21.10 -13.79 -2.57
CA MET A 214 -20.83 -15.21 -2.40
C MET A 214 -21.73 -15.85 -1.32
N GLN A 215 -22.81 -15.20 -0.90
CA GLN A 215 -23.70 -15.71 0.15
C GLN A 215 -24.25 -17.11 -0.18
N ASN A 216 -24.47 -17.37 -1.46
CA ASN A 216 -24.97 -18.65 -1.94
C ASN A 216 -23.87 -19.60 -2.43
N ASN A 217 -22.59 -19.27 -2.24
CA ASN A 217 -21.45 -20.08 -2.69
C ASN A 217 -20.35 -20.10 -1.62
N ILE A 218 -20.67 -20.70 -0.49
CA ILE A 218 -19.73 -20.77 0.65
C ILE A 218 -18.48 -21.60 0.31
N ASP A 219 -18.61 -22.63 -0.52
CA ASP A 219 -17.47 -23.45 -0.92
C ASP A 219 -16.42 -22.61 -1.66
N ALA A 220 -16.84 -21.70 -2.54
CA ALA A 220 -15.91 -20.78 -3.20
C ALA A 220 -15.23 -19.80 -2.21
N VAL A 221 -15.95 -19.36 -1.18
CA VAL A 221 -15.34 -18.55 -0.10
C VAL A 221 -14.25 -19.33 0.61
N LEU A 222 -14.54 -20.59 0.98
CA LEU A 222 -13.59 -21.47 1.67
C LEU A 222 -12.34 -21.74 0.81
N GLU A 223 -12.49 -21.95 -0.49
CA GLU A 223 -11.36 -22.12 -1.41
C GLU A 223 -10.48 -20.86 -1.48
N VAL A 224 -11.07 -19.67 -1.55
CA VAL A 224 -10.32 -18.41 -1.52
C VAL A 224 -9.61 -18.24 -0.17
N MET A 225 -10.29 -18.50 0.94
CA MET A 225 -9.69 -18.41 2.28
C MET A 225 -8.55 -19.41 2.45
N LYS A 226 -8.70 -20.62 1.94
CA LYS A 226 -7.63 -21.64 1.95
C LYS A 226 -6.41 -21.15 1.15
N PHE A 227 -6.64 -20.62 -0.04
CA PHE A 227 -5.56 -20.08 -0.87
C PHE A 227 -4.83 -18.94 -0.17
N ILE A 228 -5.57 -18.02 0.48
CA ILE A 228 -4.99 -16.92 1.27
C ILE A 228 -4.15 -17.51 2.41
N TYR A 229 -4.68 -18.47 3.17
CA TYR A 229 -3.96 -19.11 4.27
C TYR A 229 -2.63 -19.74 3.83
N ASP A 230 -2.62 -20.36 2.66
CA ASP A 230 -1.44 -21.07 2.14
C ASP A 230 -0.39 -20.12 1.52
N ASN A 231 -0.78 -18.93 1.03
CA ASN A 231 0.08 -18.12 0.16
C ASN A 231 0.23 -16.65 0.57
N ILE A 232 -0.73 -16.10 1.32
CA ILE A 232 -0.82 -14.65 1.61
C ILE A 232 -0.77 -14.42 3.11
N MET A 233 0.02 -13.44 3.55
CA MET A 233 0.12 -13.10 4.96
C MET A 233 -1.06 -12.28 5.46
N TYR A 234 -1.59 -11.38 4.62
CA TYR A 234 -2.72 -10.52 4.95
C TYR A 234 -3.49 -10.15 3.69
N ALA A 235 -4.77 -10.48 3.66
CA ALA A 235 -5.67 -10.13 2.58
C ALA A 235 -7.00 -9.62 3.11
N GLU A 236 -7.68 -8.85 2.29
CA GLU A 236 -9.03 -8.40 2.51
C GLU A 236 -9.91 -8.76 1.31
N LEU A 237 -11.04 -9.37 1.61
CA LEU A 237 -12.10 -9.66 0.63
C LEU A 237 -13.12 -8.53 0.66
N ASN A 238 -13.31 -7.86 -0.46
CA ASN A 238 -14.32 -6.84 -0.64
C ASN A 238 -15.44 -7.39 -1.51
N THR A 239 -16.68 -7.23 -1.07
CA THR A 239 -17.86 -7.47 -1.89
C THR A 239 -18.49 -6.16 -2.29
N LYS A 240 -19.01 -6.09 -3.51
CA LYS A 240 -19.79 -4.95 -3.99
C LYS A 240 -21.27 -5.32 -3.83
N SER A 241 -21.86 -4.91 -2.73
CA SER A 241 -23.27 -5.13 -2.40
C SER A 241 -23.96 -3.77 -2.41
N ASP A 242 -24.28 -3.28 -3.61
CA ASP A 242 -25.05 -2.06 -3.78
C ASP A 242 -26.52 -2.41 -4.02
N TYR A 243 -27.40 -1.47 -3.69
CA TYR A 243 -28.83 -1.67 -3.85
C TYR A 243 -29.50 -0.47 -4.54
N CYS A 244 -30.27 -0.75 -5.57
CA CYS A 244 -31.11 0.22 -6.23
C CYS A 244 -32.54 0.17 -5.68
N GLN A 245 -32.98 1.22 -5.00
CA GLN A 245 -34.32 1.32 -4.42
C GLN A 245 -35.43 1.44 -5.47
N VAL A 246 -35.10 1.78 -6.73
CA VAL A 246 -36.07 1.92 -7.82
C VAL A 246 -36.53 0.58 -8.35
N CYS A 247 -35.61 -0.36 -8.53
CA CYS A 247 -35.91 -1.65 -9.17
C CYS A 247 -35.61 -2.87 -8.30
N GLY A 248 -35.08 -2.68 -7.09
CA GLY A 248 -34.70 -3.78 -6.20
C GLY A 248 -33.43 -4.53 -6.61
N TYR A 249 -32.64 -3.97 -7.55
CA TYR A 249 -31.38 -4.57 -7.95
C TYR A 249 -30.41 -4.60 -6.77
N ASP A 250 -29.89 -5.79 -6.49
CA ASP A 250 -28.83 -6.05 -5.51
C ASP A 250 -27.59 -6.56 -6.26
N GLY A 251 -26.49 -5.84 -6.18
CA GLY A 251 -25.27 -6.12 -6.94
C GLY A 251 -24.43 -4.88 -7.15
N GLU A 252 -23.53 -4.89 -8.13
CA GLU A 252 -22.67 -3.75 -8.43
C GLU A 252 -23.42 -2.67 -9.22
N ILE A 253 -23.50 -1.45 -8.67
CA ILE A 253 -23.91 -0.26 -9.39
C ILE A 253 -22.68 0.32 -10.11
N GLU A 254 -22.80 0.55 -11.40
CA GLU A 254 -21.71 0.95 -12.27
C GLU A 254 -21.47 2.47 -12.23
N VAL A 255 -20.27 2.88 -12.58
CA VAL A 255 -19.92 4.29 -12.84
C VAL A 255 -19.76 4.46 -14.33
N LEU A 256 -20.67 5.22 -14.95
CA LEU A 256 -20.65 5.49 -16.38
C LEU A 256 -20.46 6.99 -16.62
N GLU A 257 -19.99 7.36 -17.81
CA GLU A 257 -19.98 8.75 -18.26
C GLU A 257 -21.34 9.14 -18.80
N ASP A 258 -21.88 10.27 -18.37
CA ASP A 258 -23.08 10.87 -18.94
C ASP A 258 -22.75 11.63 -20.25
N ALA A 259 -23.77 12.25 -20.85
CA ALA A 259 -23.65 12.99 -22.11
C ALA A 259 -22.67 14.18 -22.02
N ASP A 260 -22.42 14.68 -20.83
CA ASP A 260 -21.50 15.79 -20.55
C ASP A 260 -20.10 15.32 -20.13
N GLY A 261 -19.83 13.99 -20.17
CA GLY A 261 -18.56 13.39 -19.78
C GLY A 261 -18.35 13.32 -18.26
N LYS A 262 -19.40 13.51 -17.46
CA LYS A 262 -19.36 13.42 -16.02
C LYS A 262 -19.62 11.97 -15.58
N LEU A 263 -18.82 11.50 -14.63
CA LEU A 263 -19.01 10.18 -14.03
C LEU A 263 -20.23 10.19 -13.11
N VAL A 264 -21.17 9.29 -13.39
CA VAL A 264 -22.43 9.12 -12.64
C VAL A 264 -22.62 7.66 -12.25
N TRP A 265 -23.18 7.43 -11.08
CA TRP A 265 -23.64 6.11 -10.67
C TRP A 265 -24.84 5.71 -11.50
N THR A 266 -24.84 4.54 -12.09
CA THR A 266 -25.90 4.04 -12.96
C THR A 266 -26.25 2.61 -12.58
N CYS A 267 -27.52 2.38 -12.29
CA CYS A 267 -28.00 1.01 -12.04
C CYS A 267 -28.01 0.21 -13.35
N PRO A 268 -27.29 -0.93 -13.43
CA PRO A 268 -27.22 -1.72 -14.66
C PRO A 268 -28.54 -2.37 -15.04
N ASN A 269 -29.48 -2.53 -14.10
CA ASN A 269 -30.77 -3.17 -14.34
C ASN A 269 -31.84 -2.19 -14.86
N CYS A 270 -31.92 -0.96 -14.32
CA CYS A 270 -32.98 -0.02 -14.69
C CYS A 270 -32.49 1.34 -15.21
N GLY A 271 -31.19 1.55 -15.28
CA GLY A 271 -30.60 2.83 -15.72
C GLY A 271 -30.80 4.00 -14.75
N ASN A 272 -31.28 3.75 -13.53
CA ASN A 272 -31.44 4.83 -12.53
C ASN A 272 -30.10 5.49 -12.26
N THR A 273 -30.07 6.84 -12.25
CA THR A 273 -28.89 7.66 -11.92
C THR A 273 -29.11 8.55 -10.70
N ASP A 274 -30.32 8.48 -10.09
CA ASP A 274 -30.63 9.24 -8.88
C ASP A 274 -29.94 8.62 -7.68
N GLN A 275 -28.86 9.25 -7.23
CA GLN A 275 -28.05 8.78 -6.09
C GLN A 275 -28.84 8.70 -4.78
N SER A 276 -29.90 9.51 -4.62
CA SER A 276 -30.74 9.44 -3.41
C SER A 276 -31.56 8.15 -3.30
N LYS A 277 -31.67 7.41 -4.40
CA LYS A 277 -32.36 6.11 -4.50
C LYS A 277 -31.41 4.94 -4.73
N MET A 278 -30.15 5.12 -4.39
CA MET A 278 -29.14 4.09 -4.47
C MET A 278 -28.41 4.00 -3.13
N ASN A 279 -28.20 2.79 -2.66
CA ASN A 279 -27.29 2.50 -1.57
C ASN A 279 -26.00 1.96 -2.19
N VAL A 280 -24.99 2.80 -2.31
CA VAL A 280 -23.69 2.42 -2.85
C VAL A 280 -22.68 2.43 -1.73
N ALA A 281 -22.14 1.27 -1.40
CA ALA A 281 -21.07 1.13 -0.42
C ALA A 281 -19.76 0.83 -1.15
N ARG A 282 -18.81 1.75 -1.05
CA ARG A 282 -17.45 1.56 -1.56
C ARG A 282 -16.46 1.84 -0.46
N ARG A 283 -15.41 1.04 -0.45
CA ARG A 283 -14.26 1.36 0.36
C ARG A 283 -13.56 2.56 -0.24
N THR A 284 -13.54 3.67 0.47
CA THR A 284 -12.93 4.92 0.00
C THR A 284 -11.48 5.07 0.42
N CYS A 285 -11.03 4.27 1.37
CA CYS A 285 -9.68 4.30 1.89
C CYS A 285 -8.93 3.05 1.43
N GLY A 286 -7.86 3.23 0.69
CA GLY A 286 -6.91 2.14 0.45
C GLY A 286 -6.09 1.91 1.71
N TYR A 287 -6.29 0.81 2.32
CA TYR A 287 -5.33 0.32 3.28
C TYR A 287 -4.25 -0.41 2.56
#